data_839f10284a5950fd9b0c2504c13f6826
#
_entry.id   839f10284a5950fd9b0c2504c13f6826
#
_cell.length_a   1.000
_cell.length_b   1.000
_cell.length_c   1.000
_cell.angle_alpha   90.00
_cell.angle_beta   90.00
_cell.angle_gamma   90.00
#
_symmetry.space_group_name_H-M   'P 1'
#
loop_
_entity.id
_entity.type
_entity.pdbx_description
1 polymer ?
#
loop_
_entity_poly.entity_id
_entity_poly.type
_entity_poly.pdbx_seq_one_letter_code
_entity_poly.pdbx_strand_id
1 'polypeptide(L)' 'VTPMLAADVVILDGGLEQGIRLGMVCRVTRGLQSVGELIIIESRSGQSAGLILELVKDSTIQAGDIARIKTIQNS' A
#
# COMPACT_ATOMS: atom_id res chain seq x y z
N VAL A 1 -6.08 -4.19 2.18
CA VAL A 1 -6.27 -3.12 1.18
C VAL A 1 -7.56 -3.32 0.41
N THR A 2 -8.14 -2.25 -0.03
CA THR A 2 -9.33 -2.27 -0.87
C THR A 2 -9.03 -1.47 -2.14
N PRO A 3 -9.02 -2.10 -3.33
CA PRO A 3 -8.82 -1.37 -4.57
C PRO A 3 -10.00 -0.44 -4.88
N MET A 4 -9.72 0.69 -5.51
CA MET A 4 -10.76 1.60 -6.00
C MET A 4 -10.93 1.42 -7.51
N LEU A 5 -12.15 1.55 -7.98
CA LEU A 5 -12.48 1.28 -9.39
C LEU A 5 -11.93 2.31 -10.37
N ALA A 6 -11.68 3.53 -9.93
CA ALA A 6 -11.48 4.65 -10.84
C ALA A 6 -10.04 5.07 -11.05
N ALA A 7 -9.06 4.43 -10.40
CA ALA A 7 -7.65 4.82 -10.51
C ALA A 7 -6.76 3.75 -9.90
N ASP A 8 -5.44 3.94 -10.04
CA ASP A 8 -4.45 3.08 -9.40
C ASP A 8 -4.31 3.41 -7.92
N VAL A 9 -5.44 3.55 -7.24
CA VAL A 9 -5.50 3.92 -5.81
C VAL A 9 -6.07 2.75 -5.02
N VAL A 10 -5.51 2.52 -3.86
CA VAL A 10 -5.99 1.52 -2.91
C VAL A 10 -6.21 2.17 -1.55
N ILE A 11 -7.20 1.67 -0.83
CA ILE A 11 -7.50 2.09 0.54
C ILE A 11 -6.91 1.06 1.50
N LEU A 12 -6.20 1.55 2.51
CA LEU A 12 -5.62 0.74 3.57
C LEU A 12 -6.41 0.93 4.87
N ASP A 13 -6.54 -0.14 5.64
CA ASP A 13 -7.20 -0.15 6.94
C ASP A 13 -6.31 0.36 8.07
N GLY A 14 -5.33 1.16 7.76
CA GLY A 14 -4.42 1.76 8.72
C GLY A 14 -4.08 3.17 8.29
N GLY A 15 -3.72 4.01 9.24
CA GLY A 15 -3.39 5.40 8.98
C GLY A 15 -2.37 5.93 9.98
N LEU A 16 -2.54 7.18 10.39
CA LEU A 16 -1.61 7.86 11.28
C LEU A 16 -1.42 7.13 12.61
N GLU A 17 -2.47 6.52 13.15
CA GLU A 17 -2.40 5.77 14.41
C GLU A 17 -1.49 4.55 14.30
N GLN A 18 -1.34 4.00 13.11
CA GLN A 18 -0.48 2.87 12.83
C GLN A 18 0.89 3.29 12.28
N GLY A 19 1.16 4.58 12.27
CA GLY A 19 2.44 5.12 11.78
C GLY A 19 2.53 5.27 10.26
N ILE A 20 1.41 5.17 9.57
CA ILE A 20 1.37 5.36 8.11
C ILE A 20 1.32 6.84 7.81
N ARG A 21 2.29 7.34 7.05
CA ARG A 21 2.43 8.76 6.76
C ARG A 21 2.51 9.02 5.26
N LEU A 22 2.10 10.21 4.89
CA LEU A 22 2.20 10.70 3.51
C LEU A 22 3.63 10.52 2.98
N GLY A 23 3.74 10.01 1.77
CA GLY A 23 5.03 9.81 1.10
C GLY A 23 5.73 8.49 1.41
N MET A 24 5.23 7.73 2.36
CA MET A 24 5.80 6.40 2.63
C MET A 24 5.49 5.44 1.48
N VAL A 25 6.44 4.57 1.20
CA VAL A 25 6.28 3.49 0.21
C VAL A 25 5.96 2.20 0.95
N CYS A 26 4.94 1.50 0.49
CA CYS A 26 4.52 0.23 1.05
C CYS A 26 4.67 -0.87 0.00
N ARG A 27 5.10 -2.05 0.45
CA ARG A 27 5.08 -3.26 -0.35
C ARG A 27 3.78 -4.01 -0.08
N VAL A 28 3.13 -4.46 -1.13
CA VAL A 28 1.89 -5.24 -1.03
C VAL A 28 2.20 -6.70 -1.28
N THR A 29 1.73 -7.55 -0.38
CA THR A 29 1.96 -8.99 -0.46
C THR A 29 0.66 -9.77 -0.31
N ARG A 30 0.66 -10.96 -0.88
CA ARG A 30 -0.40 -11.96 -0.73
C ARG A 30 0.28 -13.26 -0.29
N GLY A 31 0.15 -13.58 1.01
CA GLY A 31 0.95 -14.64 1.58
C GLY A 31 2.43 -14.29 1.47
N LEU A 32 3.22 -15.15 0.83
CA LEU A 32 4.65 -14.93 0.63
C LEU A 32 4.97 -14.25 -0.70
N GLN A 33 3.96 -13.97 -1.52
CA GLN A 33 4.18 -13.36 -2.83
C GLN A 33 4.11 -11.85 -2.77
N SER A 34 5.08 -11.19 -3.40
CA SER A 34 4.99 -9.76 -3.68
C SER A 34 3.98 -9.52 -4.79
N VAL A 35 3.09 -8.56 -4.57
CA VAL A 35 2.09 -8.16 -5.57
C VAL A 35 2.47 -6.85 -6.23
N GLY A 36 3.03 -5.92 -5.47
CA GLY A 36 3.42 -4.63 -5.99
C GLY A 36 3.86 -3.67 -4.90
N GLU A 37 3.98 -2.41 -5.27
CA GLU A 37 4.34 -1.32 -4.34
C GLU A 37 3.42 -0.13 -4.56
N LEU A 38 3.19 0.63 -3.50
CA LEU A 38 2.40 1.85 -3.54
C LEU A 38 3.05 2.93 -2.69
N ILE A 39 2.67 4.17 -2.95
CA ILE A 39 3.08 5.33 -2.15
C ILE A 39 1.85 5.93 -1.47
N ILE A 40 1.99 6.29 -0.21
CA ILE A 40 0.89 6.88 0.56
C ILE A 40 0.67 8.32 0.10
N ILE A 41 -0.51 8.60 -0.42
CA ILE A 41 -0.90 9.91 -0.93
C ILE A 41 -1.84 10.64 0.02
N GLU A 42 -2.45 9.94 0.97
CA GLU A 42 -3.30 10.53 2.01
C GLU A 42 -3.27 9.61 3.22
N SER A 43 -3.24 10.18 4.42
CA SER A 43 -3.30 9.39 5.64
C SER A 43 -4.14 10.12 6.69
N ARG A 44 -5.07 9.39 7.29
CA ARG A 44 -5.94 9.83 8.37
C ARG A 44 -5.70 8.94 9.58
N SER A 45 -6.39 9.19 10.69
CA SER A 45 -6.13 8.46 11.94
C SER A 45 -6.17 6.94 11.78
N GLY A 46 -7.20 6.40 11.16
CA GLY A 46 -7.38 4.95 11.02
C GLY A 46 -7.44 4.43 9.58
N GLN A 47 -7.19 5.28 8.60
CA GLN A 47 -7.31 4.91 7.20
C GLN A 47 -6.34 5.70 6.36
N SER A 48 -5.85 5.11 5.28
CA SER A 48 -4.96 5.80 4.34
C SER A 48 -5.27 5.39 2.91
N ALA A 49 -4.76 6.18 1.97
CA ALA A 49 -4.86 5.89 0.55
C ALA A 49 -3.46 5.84 -0.05
N GLY A 50 -3.24 4.87 -0.92
CA GLY A 50 -2.00 4.72 -1.63
C GLY A 50 -2.19 4.70 -3.14
N LEU A 51 -1.21 5.22 -3.85
CA LEU A 51 -1.15 5.18 -5.31
C LEU A 51 -0.21 4.05 -5.72
N ILE A 52 -0.67 3.17 -6.59
CA ILE A 52 0.15 2.05 -7.08
C ILE A 52 1.30 2.60 -7.90
N LEU A 53 2.53 2.26 -7.49
CA LEU A 53 3.74 2.63 -8.21
C LEU A 53 4.15 1.53 -9.20
N GLU A 54 3.99 0.28 -8.78
CA GLU A 54 4.48 -0.86 -9.52
C GLU A 54 3.65 -2.08 -9.18
N LEU A 55 3.42 -2.94 -10.18
CA LEU A 55 2.80 -4.25 -9.99
C LEU A 55 3.75 -5.31 -10.51
N VAL A 56 3.83 -6.43 -9.79
CA VAL A 56 4.51 -7.61 -10.27
C VAL A 56 3.77 -8.13 -11.51
N LYS A 57 4.50 -8.60 -12.49
CA LYS A 57 3.95 -9.06 -13.77
C LYS A 57 2.79 -10.02 -13.54
N ASP A 58 1.69 -9.76 -14.23
CA ASP A 58 0.45 -10.54 -14.17
C ASP A 58 -0.23 -10.53 -12.80
N SER A 59 0.12 -9.56 -11.95
CA SER A 59 -0.49 -9.40 -10.64
C SER A 59 -1.33 -8.14 -10.57
N THR A 60 -2.37 -8.19 -9.74
CA THR A 60 -3.19 -7.02 -9.39
C THR A 60 -3.40 -7.03 -7.88
N ILE A 61 -3.54 -5.84 -7.30
CA ILE A 61 -3.85 -5.73 -5.88
C ILE A 61 -5.32 -6.08 -5.67
N GLN A 62 -5.59 -6.95 -4.71
CA GLN A 62 -6.92 -7.44 -4.39
C GLN A 62 -7.27 -7.16 -2.94
N ALA A 63 -8.56 -7.11 -2.64
CA ALA A 63 -9.03 -7.00 -1.27
C ALA A 63 -8.44 -8.14 -0.42
N GLY A 64 -7.95 -7.80 0.76
CA GLY A 64 -7.30 -8.74 1.66
C GLY A 64 -5.78 -8.81 1.52
N ASP A 65 -5.20 -8.25 0.48
CA ASP A 65 -3.74 -8.14 0.37
C ASP A 65 -3.21 -7.23 1.48
N ILE A 66 -2.00 -7.50 1.92
CA ILE A 66 -1.37 -6.79 3.04
C ILE A 66 -0.36 -5.77 2.50
N ALA A 67 -0.49 -4.53 2.95
CA ALA A 67 0.49 -3.48 2.67
C ALA A 67 1.37 -3.27 3.90
N ARG A 68 2.68 -3.29 3.70
CA ARG A 68 3.66 -3.07 4.77
C ARG A 68 4.60 -1.96 4.37
N ILE A 69 4.97 -1.12 5.33
CA ILE A 69 5.92 -0.04 5.09
C ILE A 69 7.25 -0.64 4.67
N LYS A 70 7.76 -0.16 3.53
CA LYS A 70 9.06 -0.57 3.04
C LYS A 70 10.13 0.17 3.84
N THR A 71 10.92 -0.58 4.59
CA THR A 71 11.99 0.00 5.38
C THR A 71 13.17 0.36 4.49
N ILE A 72 13.61 1.61 4.55
CA ILE A 72 14.83 2.02 3.88
C ILE A 72 15.98 1.73 4.85
N GLN A 73 16.89 0.86 4.42
CA GLN A 73 18.10 0.62 5.19
C GLN A 73 19.16 1.61 4.75
N ASN A 74 19.57 2.44 5.68
CA ASN A 74 20.75 3.27 5.51
C ASN A 74 21.96 2.47 5.97
N SER A 75 22.75 2.09 5.04
CA SER A 75 24.03 1.47 5.36
C SER A 75 25.07 2.54 5.64
#